data_dbb1e953c6b996b6207b88e4923895db
#
_entry.id   dbb1e953c6b996b6207b88e4923895db
#
_cell.length_a   1.000
_cell.length_b   1.000
_cell.length_c   1.000
_cell.angle_alpha   90.00
_cell.angle_beta   90.00
_cell.angle_gamma   90.00
#
_symmetry.space_group_name_H-M   'P 1'
#
loop_
_entity.id
_entity.type
_entity.pdbx_description
1 polymer ?
#
loop_
_entity_poly.entity_id
_entity_poly.type
_entity_poly.pdbx_seq_one_letter_code
_entity_poly.pdbx_strand_id
1 'polypeptide(L)'
;ELDKITPGSIDNTHDGYLYRKKKGGKALSVNSLSTGIKVFAIIKRLLLNQGLKERDVLVLDEPEVHLHPEWQLKYAEIIVLLQKTFNLTVVVTTHSSHFLEALDLYSKIHKTSDVCSYYFASCIQDSDLVSFENVTGQLEKIYSNLVQPSFLIDEIKEKYGVE
;
A
#
# COMPACT_ATOMS: atom_id res chain seq x y z
N GLU A 1 10.80 11.58 5.86
CA GLU A 1 10.56 10.93 4.56
C GLU A 1 9.31 11.51 3.86
N LEU A 2 8.14 11.59 4.51
CA LEU A 2 6.91 12.14 3.90
C LEU A 2 7.10 13.53 3.29
N ASP A 3 7.90 14.40 3.91
CA ASP A 3 8.19 15.74 3.38
C ASP A 3 9.00 15.74 2.08
N LYS A 4 9.82 14.71 1.86
CA LYS A 4 10.55 14.53 0.61
C LYS A 4 9.62 14.10 -0.54
N ILE A 5 8.62 13.28 -0.24
CA ILE A 5 7.66 12.76 -1.21
C ILE A 5 6.55 13.80 -1.47
N THR A 6 6.03 14.40 -0.41
CA THR A 6 4.93 15.36 -0.46
C THR A 6 5.31 16.65 0.27
N PRO A 7 6.08 17.54 -0.37
CA PRO A 7 6.65 18.74 0.26
C PRO A 7 5.62 19.80 0.65
N GLY A 8 4.35 19.59 0.33
CA GLY A 8 3.26 20.55 0.60
C GLY A 8 2.45 20.23 1.85
N SER A 9 1.40 21.00 2.05
CA SER A 9 0.38 20.82 3.09
C SER A 9 -1.01 20.73 2.47
N ILE A 10 -1.92 20.07 3.18
CA ILE A 10 -3.35 20.12 2.86
C ILE A 10 -4.02 21.02 3.88
N ASP A 11 -4.66 22.07 3.40
CA ASP A 11 -5.44 22.99 4.18
C ASP A 11 -6.94 22.69 4.01
N ASN A 12 -7.70 22.77 5.09
CA ASN A 12 -9.15 22.70 5.05
C ASN A 12 -9.70 24.11 4.86
N THR A 13 -10.54 24.31 3.84
CA THR A 13 -11.17 25.58 3.50
C THR A 13 -12.67 25.40 3.35
N HIS A 14 -13.44 26.50 3.28
CA HIS A 14 -14.88 26.44 3.02
C HIS A 14 -15.22 25.72 1.71
N ASP A 15 -14.33 25.80 0.71
CA ASP A 15 -14.51 25.18 -0.62
C ASP A 15 -13.91 23.76 -0.70
N GLY A 16 -13.53 23.16 0.43
CA GLY A 16 -12.96 21.82 0.50
C GLY A 16 -11.47 21.80 0.80
N TYR A 17 -10.81 20.70 0.44
CA TYR A 17 -9.39 20.50 0.74
C TYR A 17 -8.51 21.03 -0.38
N LEU A 18 -7.56 21.91 -0.02
CA LEU A 18 -6.58 22.49 -0.94
C LEU A 18 -5.16 22.00 -0.59
N TYR A 19 -4.45 21.53 -1.59
CA TYR A 19 -3.02 21.22 -1.49
C TYR A 19 -2.18 22.41 -1.91
N ARG A 20 -1.16 22.74 -1.12
CA ARG A 20 -0.23 23.83 -1.37
C ARG A 20 1.20 23.34 -1.26
N LYS A 21 1.92 23.28 -2.39
CA LYS A 21 3.28 22.75 -2.45
C LYS A 21 4.31 23.57 -1.68
N LYS A 22 4.13 24.89 -1.65
CA LYS A 22 4.99 25.83 -0.90
C LYS A 22 4.14 26.84 -0.18
N LYS A 23 4.61 27.36 0.97
CA LYS A 23 3.96 28.45 1.70
C LYS A 23 3.83 29.67 0.77
N GLY A 24 2.61 30.18 0.57
CA GLY A 24 2.31 31.27 -0.38
C GLY A 24 2.18 30.88 -1.84
N GLY A 25 2.40 29.60 -2.21
CA GLY A 25 2.21 29.09 -3.57
C GLY A 25 0.74 28.93 -3.98
N LYS A 26 0.50 28.74 -5.27
CA LYS A 26 -0.85 28.46 -5.81
C LYS A 26 -1.41 27.22 -5.15
N ALA A 27 -2.62 27.31 -4.62
CA ALA A 27 -3.34 26.18 -4.06
C ALA A 27 -4.00 25.39 -5.19
N LEU A 28 -3.98 24.08 -5.09
CA LEU A 28 -4.66 23.16 -5.99
C LEU A 28 -5.73 22.41 -5.20
N SER A 29 -6.90 22.18 -5.81
CA SER A 29 -7.89 21.27 -5.20
C SER A 29 -7.25 19.89 -5.02
N VAL A 30 -7.46 19.27 -3.85
CA VAL A 30 -7.00 17.90 -3.62
C VAL A 30 -7.59 16.93 -4.65
N ASN A 31 -8.80 17.22 -5.16
CA ASN A 31 -9.41 16.43 -6.23
C ASN A 31 -8.62 16.44 -7.54
N SER A 32 -7.86 17.51 -7.80
CA SER A 32 -7.01 17.65 -9.00
C SER A 32 -5.62 17.04 -8.89
N LEU A 33 -5.25 16.51 -7.72
CA LEU A 33 -3.98 15.82 -7.52
C LEU A 33 -4.03 14.41 -8.11
N SER A 34 -2.87 13.91 -8.55
CA SER A 34 -2.74 12.48 -8.85
C SER A 34 -3.03 11.65 -7.61
N THR A 35 -3.58 10.46 -7.79
CA THR A 35 -3.97 9.58 -6.66
C THR A 35 -2.78 9.27 -5.76
N GLY A 36 -1.60 9.05 -6.32
CA GLY A 36 -0.39 8.82 -5.53
C GLY A 36 -0.05 9.97 -4.58
N ILE A 37 -0.10 11.23 -5.05
CA ILE A 37 0.14 12.40 -4.19
C ILE A 37 -0.94 12.50 -3.10
N LYS A 38 -2.21 12.19 -3.43
CA LYS A 38 -3.31 12.22 -2.47
C LYS A 38 -3.04 11.30 -1.28
N VAL A 39 -2.64 10.06 -1.54
CA VAL A 39 -2.37 9.05 -0.50
C VAL A 39 -1.35 9.57 0.51
N PHE A 40 -0.19 10.01 0.04
CA PHE A 40 0.86 10.53 0.92
C PHE A 40 0.44 11.82 1.64
N ALA A 41 -0.29 12.69 0.96
CA ALA A 41 -0.79 13.93 1.55
C ALA A 41 -1.84 13.67 2.64
N ILE A 42 -2.71 12.66 2.48
CA ILE A 42 -3.68 12.22 3.51
C ILE A 42 -2.95 11.68 4.73
N ILE A 43 -1.97 10.78 4.56
CA ILE A 43 -1.18 10.24 5.67
C ILE A 43 -0.50 11.38 6.42
N LYS A 44 0.17 12.28 5.70
CA LYS A 44 0.81 13.44 6.30
C LYS A 44 -0.17 14.28 7.12
N ARG A 45 -1.36 14.51 6.60
CA ARG A 45 -2.40 15.25 7.31
C ARG A 45 -2.89 14.53 8.56
N LEU A 46 -3.11 13.21 8.48
CA LEU A 46 -3.51 12.40 9.63
C LEU A 46 -2.47 12.51 10.75
N LEU A 47 -1.18 12.46 10.42
CA LEU A 47 -0.10 12.63 11.38
C LEU A 47 -0.09 14.05 12.00
N LEU A 48 -0.18 15.10 11.18
CA LEU A 48 -0.13 16.48 11.64
C LEU A 48 -1.33 16.86 12.54
N ASN A 49 -2.49 16.28 12.27
CA ASN A 49 -3.72 16.53 13.02
C ASN A 49 -3.93 15.53 14.17
N GLN A 50 -2.93 14.71 14.51
CA GLN A 50 -3.03 13.67 15.53
C GLN A 50 -4.24 12.74 15.29
N GLY A 51 -4.56 12.52 14.01
CA GLY A 51 -5.63 11.63 13.56
C GLY A 51 -5.28 10.15 13.65
N LEU A 52 -4.00 9.82 13.87
CA LEU A 52 -3.51 8.48 14.21
C LEU A 52 -2.99 8.51 15.63
N LYS A 53 -3.51 7.61 16.45
CA LYS A 53 -3.12 7.43 17.85
C LYS A 53 -2.40 6.11 18.04
N GLU A 54 -1.71 5.98 19.15
CA GLU A 54 -1.10 4.71 19.54
C GLU A 54 -2.17 3.61 19.66
N ARG A 55 -1.87 2.44 19.07
CA ARG A 55 -2.72 1.24 19.03
C ARG A 55 -4.01 1.36 18.22
N ASP A 56 -4.13 2.39 17.38
CA ASP A 56 -5.24 2.46 16.42
C ASP A 56 -5.16 1.33 15.39
N VAL A 57 -6.30 1.09 14.74
CA VAL A 57 -6.42 0.16 13.61
C VAL A 57 -6.42 0.94 12.31
N LEU A 58 -5.56 0.55 11.39
CA LEU A 58 -5.47 1.10 10.04
C LEU A 58 -5.77 -0.01 9.03
N VAL A 59 -6.84 0.14 8.27
CA VAL A 59 -7.21 -0.79 7.19
C VAL A 59 -6.94 -0.12 5.85
N LEU A 60 -6.16 -0.78 5.02
CA LEU A 60 -5.73 -0.32 3.70
C LEU A 60 -6.10 -1.39 2.67
N ASP A 61 -7.04 -1.07 1.80
CA ASP A 61 -7.50 -1.95 0.75
C ASP A 61 -6.84 -1.56 -0.58
N GLU A 62 -6.02 -2.46 -1.13
CA GLU A 62 -5.22 -2.26 -2.35
C GLU A 62 -4.56 -0.86 -2.44
N PRO A 63 -3.85 -0.42 -1.43
CA PRO A 63 -3.42 0.97 -1.34
C PRO A 63 -2.39 1.37 -2.40
N GLU A 64 -1.79 0.40 -3.08
CA GLU A 64 -0.76 0.59 -4.11
C GLU A 64 -1.31 0.75 -5.53
N VAL A 65 -2.57 0.42 -5.80
CA VAL A 65 -3.15 0.29 -7.17
C VAL A 65 -2.90 1.49 -8.07
N HIS A 66 -2.88 2.69 -7.52
CA HIS A 66 -2.68 3.91 -8.31
C HIS A 66 -1.28 4.52 -8.14
N LEU A 67 -0.34 3.76 -7.57
CA LEU A 67 1.02 4.22 -7.34
C LEU A 67 1.97 3.71 -8.43
N HIS A 68 2.87 4.58 -8.89
CA HIS A 68 4.01 4.13 -9.67
C HIS A 68 4.86 3.14 -8.86
N PRO A 69 5.47 2.09 -9.46
CA PRO A 69 6.21 1.06 -8.72
C PRO A 69 7.22 1.59 -7.70
N GLU A 70 8.00 2.63 -8.05
CA GLU A 70 8.92 3.26 -7.09
C GLU A 70 8.22 3.87 -5.86
N TRP A 71 6.98 4.32 -6.04
CA TRP A 71 6.19 4.92 -4.96
C TRP A 71 5.54 3.84 -4.10
N GLN A 72 5.26 2.67 -4.66
CA GLN A 72 4.81 1.50 -3.90
C GLN A 72 5.86 1.11 -2.86
N LEU A 73 7.15 1.08 -3.23
CA LEU A 73 8.25 0.80 -2.30
C LEU A 73 8.27 1.80 -1.14
N LYS A 74 8.20 3.09 -1.44
CA LYS A 74 8.18 4.15 -0.41
C LYS A 74 6.94 4.09 0.47
N TYR A 75 5.82 3.69 -0.11
CA TYR A 75 4.57 3.55 0.63
C TYR A 75 4.61 2.38 1.59
N ALA A 76 5.13 1.23 1.16
CA ALA A 76 5.37 0.09 2.02
C ALA A 76 6.27 0.45 3.22
N GLU A 77 7.36 1.17 3.00
CA GLU A 77 8.23 1.65 4.08
C GLU A 77 7.48 2.54 5.07
N ILE A 78 6.67 3.48 4.57
CA ILE A 78 5.88 4.38 5.42
C ILE A 78 4.88 3.60 6.26
N ILE A 79 4.18 2.60 5.70
CA ILE A 79 3.24 1.75 6.44
C ILE A 79 3.95 1.04 7.59
N VAL A 80 5.09 0.43 7.34
CA VAL A 80 5.88 -0.26 8.36
C VAL A 80 6.37 0.71 9.44
N LEU A 81 6.84 1.89 9.06
CA LEU A 81 7.26 2.92 9.99
C LEU A 81 6.10 3.45 10.85
N LEU A 82 4.91 3.63 10.26
CA LEU A 82 3.71 4.03 11.00
C LEU A 82 3.30 2.96 12.02
N GLN A 83 3.28 1.70 11.58
CA GLN A 83 3.00 0.57 12.46
C GLN A 83 3.96 0.58 13.65
N LYS A 84 5.26 0.66 13.39
CA LYS A 84 6.30 0.65 14.44
C LYS A 84 6.19 1.85 15.38
N THR A 85 5.97 3.05 14.84
CA THR A 85 6.01 4.31 15.61
C THR A 85 4.81 4.45 16.52
N PHE A 86 3.62 4.06 16.05
CA PHE A 86 2.37 4.20 16.78
C PHE A 86 1.84 2.86 17.33
N ASN A 87 2.59 1.77 17.16
CA ASN A 87 2.16 0.43 17.53
C ASN A 87 0.76 0.09 16.98
N LEU A 88 0.52 0.45 15.70
CA LEU A 88 -0.76 0.27 15.05
C LEU A 88 -1.03 -1.21 14.76
N THR A 89 -2.31 -1.58 14.73
CA THR A 89 -2.75 -2.78 14.03
C THR A 89 -3.04 -2.40 12.58
N VAL A 90 -2.22 -2.87 11.64
CA VAL A 90 -2.38 -2.55 10.23
C VAL A 90 -2.87 -3.78 9.48
N VAL A 91 -3.97 -3.64 8.75
CA VAL A 91 -4.49 -4.65 7.82
C VAL A 91 -4.32 -4.12 6.41
N VAL A 92 -3.64 -4.88 5.56
CA VAL A 92 -3.40 -4.51 4.16
C VAL A 92 -3.90 -5.64 3.27
N THR A 93 -4.71 -5.32 2.26
CA THR A 93 -4.98 -6.21 1.14
C THR A 93 -4.14 -5.77 -0.05
N THR A 94 -3.66 -6.70 -0.87
CA THR A 94 -2.89 -6.39 -2.07
C THR A 94 -2.93 -7.52 -3.08
N HIS A 95 -2.92 -7.17 -4.36
CA HIS A 95 -2.67 -8.07 -5.49
C HIS A 95 -1.30 -7.80 -6.15
N SER A 96 -0.48 -6.90 -5.59
CA SER A 96 0.85 -6.58 -6.11
C SER A 96 1.93 -7.42 -5.43
N SER A 97 2.60 -8.30 -6.19
CA SER A 97 3.75 -9.06 -5.71
C SER A 97 4.89 -8.14 -5.23
N HIS A 98 5.14 -7.05 -5.96
CA HIS A 98 6.18 -6.07 -5.60
C HIS A 98 5.85 -5.31 -4.31
N PHE A 99 4.58 -4.97 -4.10
CA PHE A 99 4.18 -4.29 -2.87
C PHE A 99 4.25 -5.22 -1.66
N LEU A 100 3.83 -6.47 -1.81
CA LEU A 100 3.98 -7.51 -0.79
C LEU A 100 5.45 -7.73 -0.43
N GLU A 101 6.33 -7.87 -1.45
CA GLU A 101 7.77 -8.02 -1.26
C GLU A 101 8.38 -6.83 -0.51
N ALA A 102 7.95 -5.62 -0.86
CA ALA A 102 8.40 -4.40 -0.19
C ALA A 102 7.96 -4.37 1.29
N LEU A 103 6.71 -4.74 1.59
CA LEU A 103 6.23 -4.83 2.98
C LEU A 103 7.04 -5.84 3.79
N ASP A 104 7.30 -7.03 3.25
CA ASP A 104 8.11 -8.05 3.89
C ASP A 104 9.56 -7.58 4.11
N LEU A 105 10.18 -6.98 3.08
CA LEU A 105 11.52 -6.44 3.15
C LEU A 105 11.64 -5.35 4.23
N TYR A 106 10.76 -4.35 4.21
CA TYR A 106 10.82 -3.26 5.18
C TYR A 106 10.46 -3.70 6.59
N SER A 107 9.61 -4.72 6.75
CA SER A 107 9.35 -5.31 8.07
C SER A 107 10.62 -5.93 8.67
N LYS A 108 11.44 -6.58 7.87
CA LYS A 108 12.75 -7.13 8.26
C LYS A 108 13.76 -6.02 8.56
N ILE A 109 13.87 -5.01 7.69
CA ILE A 109 14.77 -3.87 7.87
C ILE A 109 14.46 -3.13 9.19
N HIS A 110 13.19 -2.88 9.46
CA HIS A 110 12.74 -2.15 10.65
C HIS A 110 12.52 -3.04 11.88
N LYS A 111 12.81 -4.34 11.77
CA LYS A 111 12.71 -5.34 12.87
C LYS A 111 11.29 -5.42 13.46
N THR A 112 10.30 -5.53 12.59
CA THR A 112 8.88 -5.72 12.93
C THR A 112 8.30 -7.01 12.33
N SER A 113 9.11 -7.83 11.69
CA SER A 113 8.67 -9.07 11.03
C SER A 113 8.08 -10.11 11.97
N ASP A 114 8.45 -10.08 13.23
CA ASP A 114 7.93 -10.96 14.30
C ASP A 114 6.48 -10.67 14.69
N VAL A 115 5.98 -9.47 14.37
CA VAL A 115 4.57 -9.06 14.57
C VAL A 115 3.78 -9.01 13.26
N CYS A 116 4.38 -9.42 12.13
CA CYS A 116 3.70 -9.51 10.84
C CYS A 116 3.11 -10.90 10.64
N SER A 117 1.90 -10.95 10.09
CA SER A 117 1.23 -12.18 9.67
C SER A 117 0.71 -12.03 8.26
N TYR A 118 0.87 -13.08 7.45
CA TYR A 118 0.47 -13.11 6.05
C TYR A 118 -0.61 -14.14 5.84
N TYR A 119 -1.66 -13.76 5.14
CA TYR A 119 -2.81 -14.61 4.86
C TYR A 119 -3.06 -14.68 3.36
N PHE A 120 -3.24 -15.87 2.85
CA PHE A 120 -3.66 -16.13 1.48
C PHE A 120 -5.16 -16.33 1.45
N ALA A 121 -5.86 -15.49 0.67
CA ALA A 121 -7.29 -15.60 0.45
C ALA A 121 -7.57 -16.45 -0.80
N SER A 122 -8.42 -17.43 -0.71
CA SER A 122 -8.83 -18.26 -1.84
C SER A 122 -10.34 -18.55 -1.80
N CYS A 123 -10.97 -18.60 -2.99
CA CYS A 123 -12.36 -19.01 -3.10
C CYS A 123 -12.48 -20.51 -2.78
N ILE A 124 -13.49 -20.88 -2.02
CA ILE A 124 -13.83 -22.28 -1.79
C ILE A 124 -14.60 -22.78 -3.02
N GLN A 125 -14.14 -23.89 -3.59
CA GLN A 125 -14.76 -24.47 -4.79
C GLN A 125 -16.26 -24.74 -4.56
N ASP A 126 -17.07 -24.41 -5.55
CA ASP A 126 -18.54 -24.55 -5.52
C ASP A 126 -19.25 -23.77 -4.39
N SER A 127 -18.65 -22.67 -3.92
CA SER A 127 -19.19 -21.84 -2.84
C SER A 127 -18.86 -20.35 -3.07
N ASP A 128 -19.73 -19.46 -2.57
CA ASP A 128 -19.47 -18.01 -2.52
C ASP A 128 -18.58 -17.60 -1.31
N LEU A 129 -18.02 -18.59 -0.62
CA LEU A 129 -17.19 -18.35 0.56
C LEU A 129 -15.71 -18.22 0.19
N VAL A 130 -15.01 -17.42 0.97
CA VAL A 130 -13.54 -17.23 0.90
C VAL A 130 -12.91 -17.85 2.14
N SER A 131 -11.85 -18.61 1.95
CA SER A 131 -11.00 -19.11 3.02
C SER A 131 -9.75 -18.27 3.15
N PHE A 132 -9.23 -18.14 4.37
CA PHE A 132 -7.97 -17.47 4.66
C PHE A 132 -7.00 -18.48 5.27
N GLU A 133 -5.90 -18.75 4.58
CA GLU A 133 -4.82 -19.61 5.06
C GLU A 133 -3.69 -18.71 5.63
N ASN A 134 -3.23 -18.98 6.85
CA ASN A 134 -2.04 -18.32 7.37
C ASN A 134 -0.80 -18.93 6.69
N VAL A 135 -0.10 -18.11 5.94
CA VAL A 135 1.11 -18.48 5.17
C VAL A 135 2.35 -17.70 5.65
N THR A 136 2.34 -17.26 6.88
CA THR A 136 3.50 -16.60 7.50
C THR A 136 4.70 -17.56 7.47
N GLY A 137 5.81 -17.11 6.88
CA GLY A 137 6.98 -17.95 6.63
C GLY A 137 6.92 -18.83 5.36
N GLN A 138 5.83 -18.77 4.60
CA GLN A 138 5.61 -19.48 3.34
C GLN A 138 5.08 -18.53 2.25
N LEU A 139 5.68 -17.35 2.14
CA LEU A 139 5.24 -16.30 1.21
C LEU A 139 5.31 -16.72 -0.27
N GLU A 140 6.13 -17.75 -0.58
CA GLU A 140 6.19 -18.34 -1.92
C GLU A 140 4.83 -18.84 -2.42
N LYS A 141 3.91 -19.23 -1.53
CA LYS A 141 2.54 -19.62 -1.92
C LYS A 141 1.78 -18.42 -2.52
N ILE A 142 1.93 -17.24 -1.92
CA ILE A 142 1.30 -16.02 -2.44
C ILE A 142 1.98 -15.60 -3.74
N TYR A 143 3.33 -15.58 -3.76
CA TYR A 143 4.08 -15.20 -4.96
C TYR A 143 3.76 -16.07 -6.16
N SER A 144 3.73 -17.40 -5.98
CA SER A 144 3.38 -18.35 -7.05
C SER A 144 2.00 -18.04 -7.67
N ASN A 145 1.02 -17.66 -6.84
CA ASN A 145 -0.31 -17.30 -7.32
C ASN A 145 -0.30 -15.96 -8.07
N LEU A 146 0.40 -14.95 -7.55
CA LEU A 146 0.46 -13.60 -8.14
C LEU A 146 1.23 -13.57 -9.47
N VAL A 147 2.18 -14.48 -9.69
CA VAL A 147 2.93 -14.56 -10.96
C VAL A 147 2.31 -15.52 -11.98
N GLN A 148 1.30 -16.30 -11.60
CA GLN A 148 0.62 -17.25 -12.49
C GLN A 148 0.14 -16.62 -13.81
N PRO A 149 -0.42 -15.39 -13.84
CA PRO A 149 -0.78 -14.74 -15.09
C PRO A 149 0.36 -14.57 -16.09
N SER A 150 1.61 -14.41 -15.62
CA SER A 150 2.78 -14.33 -16.49
C SER A 150 3.05 -15.66 -17.21
N PHE A 151 2.92 -16.77 -16.52
CA PHE A 151 3.05 -18.10 -17.14
C PHE A 151 1.94 -18.35 -18.18
N LEU A 152 0.71 -17.92 -17.89
CA LEU A 152 -0.39 -18.01 -18.87
C LEU A 152 -0.13 -17.18 -20.13
N ILE A 153 0.50 -16.02 -19.99
CA ILE A 153 0.91 -15.18 -21.13
C ILE A 153 1.94 -15.94 -21.99
N ASP A 154 2.92 -16.57 -21.37
CA ASP A 154 3.95 -17.32 -22.08
C ASP A 154 3.36 -18.55 -22.80
N GLU A 155 2.45 -19.28 -22.19
CA GLU A 155 1.69 -20.36 -22.85
C GLU A 155 0.88 -19.85 -24.08
N ILE A 156 0.26 -18.65 -23.96
CA ILE A 156 -0.46 -18.03 -25.07
C ILE A 156 0.51 -17.67 -26.19
N LYS A 157 1.67 -17.09 -25.88
CA LYS A 157 2.70 -16.75 -26.88
C LYS A 157 3.16 -18.02 -27.63
N GLU A 158 3.50 -19.07 -26.91
CA GLU A 158 3.88 -20.35 -27.53
C GLU A 158 2.78 -20.90 -28.47
N LYS A 159 1.53 -20.87 -28.00
CA LYS A 159 0.38 -21.35 -28.78
C LYS A 159 0.17 -20.62 -30.09
N TYR A 160 0.47 -19.31 -30.11
CA TYR A 160 0.26 -18.45 -31.29
C TYR A 160 1.56 -18.10 -32.02
N GLY A 161 2.72 -18.62 -31.61
CA GLY A 161 4.01 -18.37 -32.25
C GLY A 161 4.43 -16.90 -32.21
N VAL A 162 4.11 -16.19 -31.11
CA VAL A 162 4.45 -14.78 -30.91
C VAL A 162 5.59 -14.71 -29.89
N GLU A 163 6.68 -13.97 -30.22
CA GLU A 163 7.80 -13.71 -29.31
C GLU A 163 7.51 -12.58 -28.32
#